data_a08f809aeb3e11307256889a0d0a83ef
#
_entry.id   a08f809aeb3e11307256889a0d0a83ef
#
_cell.length_a   1.000
_cell.length_b   1.000
_cell.length_c   1.000
_cell.angle_alpha   90.00
_cell.angle_beta   90.00
_cell.angle_gamma   90.00
#
_symmetry.space_group_name_H-M   'P 1'
#
loop_
_entity.id
_entity.type
_entity.pdbx_description
1 polymer ?
#
loop_
_entity_poly.entity_id
_entity_poly.type
_entity_poly.pdbx_seq_one_letter_code
_entity_poly.pdbx_strand_id
1 'polypeptide(L)'
;MSDIHDDTPTSEELAADIGETEGFDGEPDDGLGPVDALIAERDQWKDRALRAVAEAENTKKRAETQSNDARAYAIQRFARDLLGVADNLERALQAAPKDADAGEAGLVTGLELTQKSLLQAFEANNLKRVAPEPGEAFDPHLHQAMMEQVSDSVQGGQVIQTLQAGYALFGRTVRPAMVVVAAKGSGAAAGNAAYVAAGATGGNFDGKA
;
A
#
# COMPACT_ATOMS: atom_id res chain seq x y z
N MET A 1 25.15 -54.28 46.36
CA MET A 1 25.60 -52.92 46.73
C MET A 1 27.04 -52.88 46.34
N SER A 2 27.35 -52.39 45.14
CA SER A 2 28.69 -52.29 44.59
C SER A 2 29.03 -50.81 44.56
N ASP A 3 29.99 -50.45 45.40
CA ASP A 3 30.55 -49.10 45.46
C ASP A 3 31.29 -48.80 44.16
N ILE A 4 30.80 -47.84 43.44
CA ILE A 4 31.49 -47.25 42.30
C ILE A 4 32.46 -46.22 42.90
N HIS A 5 33.73 -46.53 42.89
CA HIS A 5 34.83 -45.62 43.24
C HIS A 5 34.93 -44.60 42.10
N ASP A 6 34.63 -43.36 42.42
CA ASP A 6 34.79 -42.21 41.51
C ASP A 6 36.27 -41.77 41.54
N ASP A 7 36.99 -42.22 40.52
CA ASP A 7 38.42 -41.98 40.36
C ASP A 7 38.66 -40.82 39.37
N THR A 8 38.13 -39.67 39.76
CA THR A 8 38.43 -38.42 39.01
C THR A 8 39.73 -37.80 39.53
N PRO A 9 40.77 -37.71 38.71
CA PRO A 9 42.04 -37.10 39.14
C PRO A 9 41.80 -35.63 39.48
N THR A 10 42.34 -35.21 40.63
CA THR A 10 42.27 -33.82 41.09
C THR A 10 43.11 -32.92 40.20
N SER A 11 42.74 -31.63 40.12
CA SER A 11 43.39 -30.61 39.29
C SER A 11 44.88 -30.40 39.60
N GLU A 12 45.37 -30.90 40.75
CA GLU A 12 46.79 -30.86 41.10
C GLU A 12 47.58 -32.01 40.46
N GLU A 13 46.98 -33.18 40.22
CA GLU A 13 47.65 -34.31 39.55
C GLU A 13 47.82 -34.06 38.06
N LEU A 14 46.95 -33.27 37.43
CA LEU A 14 47.06 -32.83 36.01
C LEU A 14 48.14 -31.79 35.78
N ALA A 15 48.59 -31.09 36.82
CA ALA A 15 49.61 -30.04 36.69
C ALA A 15 51.06 -30.55 36.72
N ALA A 16 51.27 -31.83 37.16
CA ALA A 16 52.63 -32.39 37.35
C ALA A 16 53.19 -33.07 36.10
N ASP A 17 52.39 -33.32 35.06
CA ASP A 17 52.81 -34.01 33.84
C ASP A 17 53.04 -33.07 32.62
N ILE A 18 53.19 -31.76 32.87
CA ILE A 18 53.63 -30.83 31.83
C ILE A 18 55.20 -30.87 31.85
N GLY A 19 55.70 -31.91 31.23
CA GLY A 19 57.15 -32.02 30.94
C GLY A 19 57.61 -30.77 30.19
N GLU A 20 58.84 -30.34 30.53
CA GLU A 20 59.58 -29.23 29.91
C GLU A 20 59.36 -29.24 28.38
N THR A 21 58.68 -28.24 27.85
CA THR A 21 58.56 -28.00 26.42
C THR A 21 59.96 -27.55 25.98
N GLU A 22 60.68 -28.44 25.33
CA GLU A 22 61.90 -28.08 24.57
C GLU A 22 61.52 -26.90 23.65
N GLY A 23 62.24 -25.79 23.75
CA GLY A 23 62.06 -24.60 22.99
C GLY A 23 62.04 -24.92 21.49
N PHE A 24 60.88 -24.79 20.89
CA PHE A 24 60.73 -24.79 19.46
C PHE A 24 61.18 -23.41 18.96
N ASP A 25 62.48 -23.33 18.63
CA ASP A 25 63.09 -22.22 17.89
C ASP A 25 62.62 -22.31 16.41
N GLY A 26 61.26 -22.13 16.22
CA GLY A 26 60.68 -21.92 14.91
C GLY A 26 60.82 -20.46 14.53
N GLU A 27 61.47 -20.20 13.40
CA GLU A 27 61.49 -18.88 12.77
C GLU A 27 60.07 -18.30 12.76
N PRO A 28 59.89 -16.97 12.89
CA PRO A 28 58.55 -16.37 12.80
C PRO A 28 57.99 -16.64 11.38
N ASP A 29 57.15 -17.65 11.28
CA ASP A 29 56.31 -17.86 10.11
C ASP A 29 55.34 -16.69 10.06
N ASP A 30 55.59 -15.71 9.18
CA ASP A 30 54.72 -14.54 8.93
C ASP A 30 53.36 -14.92 8.29
N GLY A 31 53.04 -16.20 8.24
CA GLY A 31 51.76 -16.77 7.91
C GLY A 31 50.90 -16.97 9.17
N LEU A 32 49.67 -16.66 9.13
CA LEU A 32 48.67 -17.01 10.14
C LEU A 32 48.90 -18.48 10.56
N GLY A 33 49.15 -18.73 11.85
CA GLY A 33 49.33 -20.10 12.34
C GLY A 33 48.16 -21.00 11.97
N PRO A 34 48.35 -22.32 11.88
CA PRO A 34 47.29 -23.25 11.45
C PRO A 34 45.99 -23.08 12.22
N VAL A 35 46.04 -22.63 13.48
CA VAL A 35 44.88 -22.33 14.32
C VAL A 35 44.17 -21.06 13.86
N ASP A 36 44.92 -20.01 13.51
CA ASP A 36 44.35 -18.75 13.04
C ASP A 36 43.69 -18.93 11.66
N ALA A 37 44.27 -19.77 10.79
CA ALA A 37 43.63 -20.13 9.52
C ALA A 37 42.31 -20.88 9.71
N LEU A 38 42.26 -21.81 10.66
CA LEU A 38 40.99 -22.51 11.02
C LEU A 38 39.95 -21.57 11.64
N ILE A 39 40.39 -20.64 12.47
CA ILE A 39 39.49 -19.61 13.03
C ILE A 39 38.95 -18.74 11.91
N ALA A 40 39.75 -18.28 10.97
CA ALA A 40 39.33 -17.48 9.84
C ALA A 40 38.35 -18.26 8.94
N GLU A 41 38.59 -19.54 8.68
CA GLU A 41 37.67 -20.40 7.91
C GLU A 41 36.35 -20.59 8.65
N ARG A 42 36.38 -20.88 9.95
CA ARG A 42 35.18 -20.95 10.80
C ARG A 42 34.35 -19.68 10.70
N ASP A 43 34.99 -18.51 10.81
CA ASP A 43 34.31 -17.23 10.79
C ASP A 43 33.70 -16.94 9.39
N GLN A 44 34.44 -17.31 8.32
CA GLN A 44 33.87 -17.24 6.97
C GLN A 44 32.66 -18.15 6.79
N TRP A 45 32.70 -19.38 7.30
CA TRP A 45 31.56 -20.28 7.24
C TRP A 45 30.38 -19.78 8.06
N LYS A 46 30.66 -19.22 9.25
CA LYS A 46 29.65 -18.59 10.09
C LYS A 46 28.98 -17.41 9.38
N ASP A 47 29.75 -16.53 8.78
CA ASP A 47 29.21 -15.39 8.03
C ASP A 47 28.39 -15.84 6.81
N ARG A 48 28.88 -16.85 6.08
CA ARG A 48 28.12 -17.45 4.96
C ARG A 48 26.81 -18.06 5.44
N ALA A 49 26.84 -18.80 6.55
CA ALA A 49 25.64 -19.40 7.13
C ALA A 49 24.63 -18.34 7.58
N LEU A 50 25.09 -17.30 8.30
CA LEU A 50 24.22 -16.21 8.72
C LEU A 50 23.59 -15.47 7.53
N ARG A 51 24.38 -15.21 6.49
CA ARG A 51 23.89 -14.59 5.25
C ARG A 51 22.87 -15.48 4.55
N ALA A 52 23.15 -16.78 4.42
CA ALA A 52 22.25 -17.73 3.79
C ALA A 52 20.93 -17.85 4.55
N VAL A 53 20.95 -17.84 5.90
CA VAL A 53 19.73 -17.83 6.73
C VAL A 53 18.93 -16.54 6.48
N ALA A 54 19.59 -15.38 6.51
CA ALA A 54 18.91 -14.10 6.24
C ALA A 54 18.31 -14.04 4.83
N GLU A 55 19.01 -14.54 3.82
CA GLU A 55 18.50 -14.64 2.44
C GLU A 55 17.30 -15.61 2.35
N ALA A 56 17.37 -16.75 3.03
CA ALA A 56 16.26 -17.71 3.08
C ALA A 56 15.02 -17.11 3.74
N GLU A 57 15.18 -16.42 4.87
CA GLU A 57 14.07 -15.72 5.55
C GLU A 57 13.45 -14.63 4.66
N ASN A 58 14.28 -13.80 4.01
CA ASN A 58 13.82 -12.78 3.09
C ASN A 58 13.08 -13.38 1.89
N THR A 59 13.58 -14.49 1.33
CA THR A 59 12.95 -15.21 0.23
C THR A 59 11.62 -15.80 0.67
N LYS A 60 11.56 -16.42 1.85
CA LYS A 60 10.35 -16.97 2.43
C LYS A 60 9.30 -15.88 2.61
N LYS A 61 9.67 -14.76 3.24
CA LYS A 61 8.75 -13.62 3.44
C LYS A 61 8.22 -13.06 2.12
N ARG A 62 9.10 -12.94 1.11
CA ARG A 62 8.71 -12.50 -0.24
C ARG A 62 7.74 -13.47 -0.89
N ALA A 63 8.02 -14.78 -0.82
CA ALA A 63 7.15 -15.81 -1.39
C ALA A 63 5.77 -15.85 -0.71
N GLU A 64 5.71 -15.69 0.61
CA GLU A 64 4.45 -15.61 1.36
C GLU A 64 3.63 -14.38 0.92
N THR A 65 4.27 -13.21 0.82
CA THR A 65 3.61 -11.99 0.33
C THR A 65 3.09 -12.19 -1.09
N GLN A 66 3.91 -12.69 -2.00
CA GLN A 66 3.50 -12.96 -3.39
C GLN A 66 2.36 -13.96 -3.49
N SER A 67 2.37 -15.03 -2.66
CA SER A 67 1.30 -16.01 -2.63
C SER A 67 -0.02 -15.40 -2.14
N ASN A 68 0.04 -14.58 -1.09
CA ASN A 68 -1.12 -13.88 -0.56
C ASN A 68 -1.68 -12.87 -1.57
N ASP A 69 -0.81 -12.10 -2.23
CA ASP A 69 -1.19 -11.17 -3.28
C ASP A 69 -1.83 -11.91 -4.47
N ALA A 70 -1.23 -13.01 -4.90
CA ALA A 70 -1.77 -13.80 -6.00
C ALA A 70 -3.19 -14.33 -5.67
N ARG A 71 -3.41 -14.78 -4.44
CA ARG A 71 -4.74 -15.22 -3.97
C ARG A 71 -5.72 -14.06 -3.90
N ALA A 72 -5.30 -12.93 -3.30
CA ALA A 72 -6.14 -11.76 -3.15
C ALA A 72 -6.59 -11.20 -4.52
N TYR A 73 -5.70 -11.20 -5.51
CA TYR A 73 -6.00 -10.63 -6.83
C TYR A 73 -6.45 -11.64 -7.88
N ALA A 74 -6.54 -12.93 -7.54
CA ALA A 74 -7.01 -13.96 -8.47
C ALA A 74 -8.40 -13.65 -9.06
N ILE A 75 -9.27 -13.04 -8.26
CA ILE A 75 -10.64 -12.66 -8.67
C ILE A 75 -10.72 -11.30 -9.36
N GLN A 76 -9.60 -10.56 -9.51
CA GLN A 76 -9.62 -9.18 -10.02
C GLN A 76 -10.27 -9.08 -11.42
N ARG A 77 -9.97 -10.03 -12.30
CA ARG A 77 -10.56 -10.06 -13.67
C ARG A 77 -12.07 -10.29 -13.60
N PHE A 78 -12.49 -11.30 -12.86
CA PHE A 78 -13.90 -11.61 -12.65
C PHE A 78 -14.65 -10.43 -12.00
N ALA A 79 -14.06 -9.82 -10.96
CA ALA A 79 -14.63 -8.63 -10.33
C ALA A 79 -14.83 -7.50 -11.34
N ARG A 80 -13.82 -7.23 -12.19
CA ARG A 80 -13.89 -6.19 -13.24
C ARG A 80 -15.06 -6.44 -14.20
N ASP A 81 -15.27 -7.69 -14.62
CA ASP A 81 -16.36 -8.03 -15.55
C ASP A 81 -17.74 -7.85 -14.88
N LEU A 82 -17.83 -8.10 -13.55
CA LEU A 82 -19.06 -7.89 -12.78
C LEU A 82 -19.40 -6.43 -12.55
N LEU A 83 -18.41 -5.49 -12.59
CA LEU A 83 -18.68 -4.07 -12.41
C LEU A 83 -19.70 -3.54 -13.43
N GLY A 84 -19.71 -4.10 -14.66
CA GLY A 84 -20.70 -3.75 -15.67
C GLY A 84 -22.14 -4.06 -15.25
N VAL A 85 -22.35 -5.15 -14.49
CA VAL A 85 -23.67 -5.50 -13.95
C VAL A 85 -24.10 -4.51 -12.87
N ALA A 86 -23.17 -4.14 -11.97
CA ALA A 86 -23.43 -3.15 -10.94
C ALA A 86 -23.83 -1.77 -11.55
N ASP A 87 -23.12 -1.32 -12.59
CA ASP A 87 -23.41 -0.08 -13.30
C ASP A 87 -24.78 -0.12 -14.00
N ASN A 88 -25.13 -1.25 -14.59
CA ASN A 88 -26.41 -1.42 -15.25
C ASN A 88 -27.58 -1.42 -14.25
N LEU A 89 -27.40 -2.03 -13.06
CA LEU A 89 -28.38 -1.97 -11.98
C LEU A 89 -28.54 -0.52 -11.47
N GLU A 90 -27.43 0.19 -11.26
CA GLU A 90 -27.46 1.58 -10.83
C GLU A 90 -28.19 2.47 -11.88
N ARG A 91 -27.89 2.28 -13.16
CA ARG A 91 -28.56 2.99 -14.26
C ARG A 91 -30.04 2.65 -14.34
N ALA A 92 -30.43 1.39 -14.15
CA ALA A 92 -31.84 0.99 -14.15
C ALA A 92 -32.61 1.65 -13.00
N LEU A 93 -32.03 1.73 -11.81
CA LEU A 93 -32.60 2.41 -10.66
C LEU A 93 -32.73 3.92 -10.87
N GLN A 94 -31.72 4.55 -11.49
CA GLN A 94 -31.77 5.98 -11.83
C GLN A 94 -32.85 6.31 -12.88
N ALA A 95 -33.12 5.37 -13.80
CA ALA A 95 -34.12 5.49 -14.83
C ALA A 95 -35.53 5.09 -14.36
N ALA A 96 -35.67 4.52 -13.17
CA ALA A 96 -36.95 4.09 -12.62
C ALA A 96 -37.86 5.30 -12.40
N PRO A 97 -39.15 5.20 -12.77
CA PRO A 97 -40.11 6.28 -12.57
C PRO A 97 -40.33 6.55 -11.06
N LYS A 98 -40.33 7.83 -10.69
CA LYS A 98 -40.51 8.24 -9.27
C LYS A 98 -41.95 8.07 -8.79
N ASP A 99 -42.90 8.09 -9.74
CA ASP A 99 -44.35 7.95 -9.50
C ASP A 99 -44.84 6.57 -9.99
N ALA A 100 -44.10 5.51 -9.62
CA ALA A 100 -44.37 4.14 -10.05
C ALA A 100 -45.68 3.61 -9.46
N ASP A 101 -46.51 2.94 -10.27
CA ASP A 101 -47.68 2.17 -9.81
C ASP A 101 -47.24 1.04 -8.86
N ALA A 102 -48.17 0.49 -8.08
CA ALA A 102 -47.85 -0.53 -7.06
C ALA A 102 -47.09 -1.75 -7.59
N GLY A 103 -47.29 -2.13 -8.87
CA GLY A 103 -46.56 -3.21 -9.53
C GLY A 103 -45.12 -2.82 -9.89
N GLU A 104 -44.92 -1.62 -10.39
CA GLU A 104 -43.62 -1.05 -10.74
C GLU A 104 -42.80 -0.74 -9.48
N ALA A 105 -43.44 -0.25 -8.41
CA ALA A 105 -42.81 -0.04 -7.11
C ALA A 105 -42.22 -1.35 -6.54
N GLY A 106 -42.91 -2.47 -6.69
CA GLY A 106 -42.40 -3.79 -6.30
C GLY A 106 -41.18 -4.21 -7.09
N LEU A 107 -41.14 -3.92 -8.41
CA LEU A 107 -39.96 -4.20 -9.25
C LEU A 107 -38.78 -3.32 -8.85
N VAL A 108 -38.98 -2.03 -8.62
CA VAL A 108 -37.92 -1.10 -8.18
C VAL A 108 -37.34 -1.55 -6.85
N THR A 109 -38.19 -1.88 -5.87
CA THR A 109 -37.74 -2.43 -4.58
C THR A 109 -36.92 -3.73 -4.76
N GLY A 110 -37.34 -4.64 -5.67
CA GLY A 110 -36.57 -5.84 -6.00
C GLY A 110 -35.19 -5.55 -6.59
N LEU A 111 -35.11 -4.55 -7.48
CA LEU A 111 -33.83 -4.10 -8.04
C LEU A 111 -32.91 -3.47 -6.97
N GLU A 112 -33.46 -2.65 -6.07
CA GLU A 112 -32.69 -2.06 -4.94
C GLU A 112 -32.12 -3.14 -4.02
N LEU A 113 -32.93 -4.14 -3.66
CA LEU A 113 -32.47 -5.27 -2.85
C LEU A 113 -31.39 -6.09 -3.56
N THR A 114 -31.52 -6.30 -4.87
CA THR A 114 -30.52 -6.99 -5.68
C THR A 114 -29.21 -6.20 -5.73
N GLN A 115 -29.27 -4.91 -5.97
CA GLN A 115 -28.09 -4.02 -5.95
C GLN A 115 -27.41 -4.05 -4.58
N LYS A 116 -28.20 -3.91 -3.51
CA LYS A 116 -27.67 -3.96 -2.14
C LYS A 116 -26.97 -5.29 -1.84
N SER A 117 -27.58 -6.42 -2.24
CA SER A 117 -26.97 -7.74 -2.06
C SER A 117 -25.67 -7.89 -2.85
N LEU A 118 -25.62 -7.36 -4.09
CA LEU A 118 -24.41 -7.36 -4.90
C LEU A 118 -23.29 -6.54 -4.26
N LEU A 119 -23.59 -5.33 -3.77
CA LEU A 119 -22.62 -4.47 -3.10
C LEU A 119 -22.11 -5.11 -1.80
N GLN A 120 -22.97 -5.74 -1.02
CA GLN A 120 -22.57 -6.52 0.16
C GLN A 120 -21.65 -7.68 -0.19
N ALA A 121 -21.92 -8.40 -1.30
CA ALA A 121 -21.04 -9.45 -1.78
C ALA A 121 -19.67 -8.91 -2.22
N PHE A 122 -19.62 -7.71 -2.81
CA PHE A 122 -18.37 -7.05 -3.15
C PHE A 122 -17.57 -6.70 -1.90
N GLU A 123 -18.18 -6.10 -0.90
CA GLU A 123 -17.54 -5.75 0.38
C GLU A 123 -17.01 -6.98 1.12
N ALA A 124 -17.79 -8.07 1.16
CA ALA A 124 -17.36 -9.33 1.76
C ALA A 124 -16.08 -9.91 1.08
N ASN A 125 -15.88 -9.61 -0.21
CA ASN A 125 -14.68 -10.00 -0.96
C ASN A 125 -13.61 -8.89 -1.01
N ASN A 126 -13.68 -7.88 -0.13
CA ASN A 126 -12.76 -6.74 -0.08
C ASN A 126 -12.71 -5.90 -1.37
N LEU A 127 -13.76 -5.95 -2.19
CA LEU A 127 -13.98 -5.05 -3.31
C LEU A 127 -14.77 -3.83 -2.83
N LYS A 128 -14.08 -2.73 -2.57
CA LYS A 128 -14.67 -1.50 -2.02
C LYS A 128 -15.07 -0.55 -3.14
N ARG A 129 -16.25 0.04 -3.01
CA ARG A 129 -16.73 1.11 -3.90
C ARG A 129 -15.96 2.40 -3.60
N VAL A 130 -15.52 3.08 -4.65
CA VAL A 130 -14.87 4.39 -4.62
C VAL A 130 -15.78 5.36 -5.35
N ALA A 131 -16.48 6.20 -4.60
CA ALA A 131 -17.41 7.21 -5.13
C ALA A 131 -17.21 8.47 -4.29
N PRO A 132 -16.23 9.33 -4.64
CA PRO A 132 -15.96 10.53 -3.88
C PRO A 132 -17.18 11.47 -3.90
N GLU A 133 -17.46 12.08 -2.76
CA GLU A 133 -18.53 13.07 -2.63
C GLU A 133 -18.07 14.44 -3.17
N PRO A 134 -19.02 15.30 -3.56
CA PRO A 134 -18.70 16.67 -3.95
C PRO A 134 -17.92 17.41 -2.85
N GLY A 135 -16.77 18.00 -3.22
CA GLY A 135 -15.86 18.67 -2.29
C GLY A 135 -14.72 17.79 -1.76
N GLU A 136 -14.70 16.49 -2.04
CA GLU A 136 -13.54 15.66 -1.72
C GLU A 136 -12.35 15.97 -2.64
N ALA A 137 -11.14 15.79 -2.11
CA ALA A 137 -9.90 16.00 -2.86
C ALA A 137 -9.77 14.94 -3.98
N PHE A 138 -9.33 15.38 -5.15
CA PHE A 138 -9.01 14.48 -6.25
C PHE A 138 -7.76 13.66 -5.93
N ASP A 139 -7.87 12.33 -6.00
CA ASP A 139 -6.75 11.38 -5.87
C ASP A 139 -6.49 10.69 -7.21
N PRO A 140 -5.34 10.93 -7.87
CA PRO A 140 -5.01 10.31 -9.15
C PRO A 140 -4.89 8.78 -9.12
N HIS A 141 -4.70 8.17 -7.93
CA HIS A 141 -4.61 6.71 -7.77
C HIS A 141 -5.97 6.03 -7.79
N LEU A 142 -7.00 6.72 -7.38
CA LEU A 142 -8.37 6.19 -7.22
C LEU A 142 -9.36 6.79 -8.22
N HIS A 143 -9.08 8.01 -8.71
CA HIS A 143 -10.00 8.79 -9.52
C HIS A 143 -9.40 9.07 -10.91
N GLN A 144 -10.27 9.13 -11.91
CA GLN A 144 -9.98 9.57 -13.26
C GLN A 144 -10.80 10.81 -13.58
N ALA A 145 -10.15 11.95 -13.71
CA ALA A 145 -10.80 13.19 -14.14
C ALA A 145 -11.17 13.07 -15.63
N MET A 146 -12.47 13.20 -15.93
CA MET A 146 -13.01 13.19 -17.30
C MET A 146 -13.10 14.58 -17.89
N MET A 147 -13.42 15.57 -17.06
CA MET A 147 -13.49 16.97 -17.44
C MET A 147 -13.24 17.87 -16.24
N GLU A 148 -12.81 19.09 -16.52
CA GLU A 148 -12.73 20.18 -15.55
C GLU A 148 -13.87 21.16 -15.80
N GLN A 149 -14.52 21.59 -14.73
CA GLN A 149 -15.63 22.55 -14.79
C GLN A 149 -15.44 23.64 -13.74
N VAL A 150 -15.78 24.86 -14.06
CA VAL A 150 -15.80 25.96 -13.09
C VAL A 150 -16.98 25.73 -12.13
N SER A 151 -16.73 25.85 -10.83
CA SER A 151 -17.73 25.70 -9.79
C SER A 151 -17.60 26.82 -8.76
N ASP A 152 -18.73 27.37 -8.35
CA ASP A 152 -18.79 28.38 -7.29
C ASP A 152 -18.82 27.73 -5.89
N SER A 153 -19.24 26.47 -5.80
CA SER A 153 -19.45 25.74 -4.55
C SER A 153 -18.30 24.83 -4.12
N VAL A 154 -17.38 24.48 -5.06
CA VAL A 154 -16.30 23.53 -4.83
C VAL A 154 -14.97 24.18 -5.18
N GLN A 155 -13.96 23.99 -4.34
CA GLN A 155 -12.63 24.55 -4.57
C GLN A 155 -11.91 23.86 -5.72
N GLY A 156 -11.02 24.61 -6.39
CA GLY A 156 -10.21 24.07 -7.49
C GLY A 156 -9.40 22.84 -7.06
N GLY A 157 -9.44 21.79 -7.90
CA GLY A 157 -8.78 20.52 -7.63
C GLY A 157 -9.59 19.52 -6.79
N GLN A 158 -10.82 19.86 -6.42
CA GLN A 158 -11.75 18.95 -5.74
C GLN A 158 -12.75 18.35 -6.72
N VAL A 159 -13.38 17.25 -6.33
CA VAL A 159 -14.43 16.58 -7.11
C VAL A 159 -15.72 17.38 -7.03
N ILE A 160 -16.31 17.68 -8.17
CA ILE A 160 -17.65 18.28 -8.28
C ILE A 160 -18.71 17.18 -8.27
N GLN A 161 -18.49 16.14 -9.05
CA GLN A 161 -19.45 15.05 -9.25
C GLN A 161 -18.75 13.78 -9.67
N THR A 162 -19.26 12.66 -9.18
CA THR A 162 -18.88 11.31 -9.65
C THR A 162 -19.82 10.88 -10.76
N LEU A 163 -19.29 10.66 -11.97
CA LEU A 163 -20.04 10.19 -13.14
C LEU A 163 -20.23 8.68 -13.12
N GLN A 164 -19.22 7.95 -12.64
CA GLN A 164 -19.23 6.51 -12.52
C GLN A 164 -18.39 6.08 -11.32
N ALA A 165 -18.95 5.24 -10.47
CA ALA A 165 -18.24 4.75 -9.31
C ALA A 165 -17.02 3.89 -9.71
N GLY A 166 -15.90 4.08 -9.02
CA GLY A 166 -14.75 3.23 -9.08
C GLY A 166 -14.82 2.08 -8.09
N TYR A 167 -13.87 1.16 -8.19
CA TYR A 167 -13.76 0.03 -7.26
C TYR A 167 -12.29 -0.33 -7.02
N ALA A 168 -11.96 -0.63 -5.76
CA ALA A 168 -10.64 -1.07 -5.32
C ALA A 168 -10.74 -2.42 -4.63
N LEU A 169 -9.89 -3.38 -5.02
CA LEU A 169 -9.78 -4.72 -4.44
C LEU A 169 -8.53 -4.78 -3.56
N PHE A 170 -8.69 -5.03 -2.25
CA PHE A 170 -7.61 -5.01 -1.27
C PHE A 170 -6.72 -3.75 -1.35
N GLY A 171 -7.32 -2.60 -1.63
CA GLY A 171 -6.60 -1.32 -1.77
C GLY A 171 -5.99 -1.05 -3.15
N ARG A 172 -6.01 -2.01 -4.08
CA ARG A 172 -5.56 -1.82 -5.46
C ARG A 172 -6.74 -1.47 -6.37
N THR A 173 -6.61 -0.40 -7.13
CA THR A 173 -7.65 0.05 -8.06
C THR A 173 -7.90 -0.98 -9.17
N VAL A 174 -9.12 -1.49 -9.24
CA VAL A 174 -9.62 -2.34 -10.33
C VAL A 174 -10.16 -1.49 -11.46
N ARG A 175 -10.91 -0.43 -11.11
CA ARG A 175 -11.42 0.60 -12.00
C ARG A 175 -11.44 1.93 -11.24
N PRO A 176 -10.82 3.00 -11.75
CA PRO A 176 -10.89 4.31 -11.12
C PRO A 176 -12.32 4.87 -11.20
N ALA A 177 -12.69 5.73 -10.24
CA ALA A 177 -13.92 6.49 -10.31
C ALA A 177 -13.80 7.59 -11.37
N MET A 178 -14.75 7.67 -12.28
CA MET A 178 -14.80 8.74 -13.28
C MET A 178 -15.48 9.97 -12.65
N VAL A 179 -14.73 11.07 -12.58
CA VAL A 179 -15.15 12.27 -11.86
C VAL A 179 -15.05 13.54 -12.72
N VAL A 180 -15.85 14.53 -12.37
CA VAL A 180 -15.69 15.91 -12.80
C VAL A 180 -14.98 16.66 -11.69
N VAL A 181 -13.89 17.37 -12.03
CA VAL A 181 -13.11 18.14 -11.06
C VAL A 181 -13.31 19.64 -11.24
N ALA A 182 -13.16 20.38 -10.16
CA ALA A 182 -13.24 21.83 -10.18
C ALA A 182 -11.99 22.41 -10.82
N ALA A 183 -12.16 23.27 -11.82
CA ALA A 183 -11.07 23.99 -12.47
C ALA A 183 -10.33 24.89 -11.49
N LYS A 184 -9.05 25.17 -11.78
CA LYS A 184 -8.25 26.11 -10.99
C LYS A 184 -8.94 27.47 -10.96
N GLY A 185 -9.19 28.02 -9.76
CA GLY A 185 -9.94 29.26 -9.54
C GLY A 185 -11.41 29.07 -9.19
N SER A 186 -11.92 27.85 -9.19
CA SER A 186 -13.25 27.53 -8.64
C SER A 186 -13.28 27.75 -7.13
N GLY A 187 -14.45 28.15 -6.60
CA GLY A 187 -14.64 28.45 -5.17
C GLY A 187 -14.00 29.77 -4.70
N ALA A 188 -13.44 30.54 -5.61
CA ALA A 188 -12.71 31.77 -5.30
C ALA A 188 -13.59 33.03 -5.21
N ALA A 189 -14.88 32.88 -4.89
CA ALA A 189 -15.74 34.06 -4.65
C ALA A 189 -15.28 34.95 -3.49
N ALA A 190 -14.31 34.50 -2.68
CA ALA A 190 -13.73 35.29 -1.59
C ALA A 190 -12.39 35.98 -1.92
N GLY A 191 -11.74 35.64 -3.06
CA GLY A 191 -10.39 36.12 -3.39
C GLY A 191 -10.32 37.27 -4.39
N ASN A 192 -11.39 37.55 -5.13
CA ASN A 192 -11.34 38.54 -6.23
C ASN A 192 -11.57 40.00 -5.78
N ALA A 193 -11.93 40.24 -4.54
CA ALA A 193 -12.06 41.60 -4.00
C ALA A 193 -10.70 42.30 -3.77
N ALA A 194 -9.63 41.54 -3.63
CA ALA A 194 -8.29 42.09 -3.37
C ALA A 194 -7.55 42.55 -4.64
N TYR A 195 -7.87 41.97 -5.82
CA TYR A 195 -7.18 42.32 -7.06
C TYR A 195 -7.78 43.54 -7.76
N VAL A 196 -9.05 43.83 -7.54
CA VAL A 196 -9.71 45.03 -8.10
C VAL A 196 -9.32 46.31 -7.37
N ALA A 197 -8.95 46.21 -6.08
CA ALA A 197 -8.54 47.38 -5.28
C ALA A 197 -7.09 47.84 -5.56
N ALA A 198 -6.23 47.00 -6.09
CA ALA A 198 -4.84 47.33 -6.40
C ALA A 198 -4.64 48.00 -7.79
N GLY A 199 -5.65 47.93 -8.65
CA GLY A 199 -5.61 48.51 -10.01
C GLY A 199 -6.09 49.95 -10.13
N ALA A 200 -6.61 50.58 -9.07
CA ALA A 200 -7.23 51.90 -9.11
C ALA A 200 -6.31 53.07 -8.70
N THR A 201 -5.01 52.83 -8.41
CA THR A 201 -4.02 53.88 -8.19
C THR A 201 -3.04 54.01 -9.35
N GLY A 202 -3.57 54.16 -10.55
CA GLY A 202 -2.80 54.62 -11.70
C GLY A 202 -2.66 56.13 -11.66
N GLY A 203 -1.48 56.57 -11.27
CA GLY A 203 -1.15 57.96 -11.10
C GLY A 203 -1.32 58.82 -12.36
N ASN A 204 -1.90 59.96 -12.14
CA ASN A 204 -2.00 61.07 -13.04
C ASN A 204 -0.59 61.61 -13.34
N PHE A 205 -0.07 61.38 -14.55
CA PHE A 205 1.16 62.04 -15.03
C PHE A 205 0.74 63.36 -15.68
N ASP A 206 0.81 64.43 -14.87
CA ASP A 206 0.78 65.77 -15.37
C ASP A 206 2.12 66.07 -16.07
N GLY A 207 2.08 66.11 -17.41
CA GLY A 207 3.14 66.61 -18.23
C GLY A 207 2.98 68.12 -18.42
N LYS A 208 3.87 68.90 -17.90
CA LYS A 208 3.98 70.31 -18.18
C LYS A 208 5.37 70.67 -18.68
N ALA A 209 5.36 71.21 -19.93
CA ALA A 209 6.33 72.04 -20.64
C ALA A 209 7.74 71.52 -20.91
#